data_b9ddd892e50baf7ae8c332cd1610eae3
#
_entry.id   b9ddd892e50baf7ae8c332cd1610eae3
#
_cell.length_a   1.000
_cell.length_b   1.000
_cell.length_c   1.000
_cell.angle_alpha   90.00
_cell.angle_beta   90.00
_cell.angle_gamma   90.00
#
_symmetry.space_group_name_H-M   'P 1'
#
loop_
_entity.id
_entity.type
_entity.pdbx_description
1 polymer ?
#
loop_
_entity_poly.entity_id
_entity_poly.type
_entity_poly.pdbx_seq_one_letter_code
_entity_poly.pdbx_strand_id
1 'polypeptide(L)'
;GQGRRKALRELASRLDGLYVPQFYQPGYDKKGRLKSFEPVEGLPQSVKRMSVPTGKAADRHTIVLTPNTEFGDKFLIEIGSGCSRGCRFCAAGFIYRPPRPWPEEIINSVIAGAGDIDKVGLVGVEIADAGAIERICKHLITHGKEVSFSSLRADCLTPELLATLKTAGLKTVTIAPDAGSERLRRVINKGLDEKTIVEATERLAQWDILNLKLYFMIGLPTEEREDVEAIVHLTKKIKHHILKICRDKRRMGTITLSVNCFVPKPWTPFQWVAMDDLESLQDKAKIIKNGLRHEGNVRTTFDVPKWAYVQALLARGDRRVGSFLEAALKTGSWKKAYKEVDLNPDFFVSRERDRDELFPWDFIGHGINKDYLWEEYQKALKAEKTIPCQVGICKRCGVC
;
A
#
# COMPACT_ATOMS: atom_id res chain seq x y z
N GLY A 1 11.75 -28.74 25.31
CA GLY A 1 11.19 -28.08 26.38
C GLY A 1 11.94 -26.95 27.07
N GLN A 2 12.42 -27.19 28.29
CA GLN A 2 12.97 -26.15 29.18
C GLN A 2 14.21 -25.43 28.60
N GLY A 3 15.11 -26.11 27.92
CA GLY A 3 16.29 -25.50 27.30
C GLY A 3 15.94 -24.46 26.20
N ARG A 4 14.96 -24.77 25.36
CA ARG A 4 14.49 -23.84 24.31
C ARG A 4 13.88 -22.58 24.93
N ARG A 5 13.05 -22.71 25.97
CA ARG A 5 12.42 -21.56 26.62
C ARG A 5 13.45 -20.65 27.28
N LYS A 6 14.47 -21.22 27.93
CA LYS A 6 15.58 -20.48 28.53
C LYS A 6 16.38 -19.71 27.47
N ALA A 7 16.76 -20.38 26.38
CA ALA A 7 17.47 -19.75 25.26
C ALA A 7 16.68 -18.59 24.63
N LEU A 8 15.38 -18.80 24.36
CA LEU A 8 14.52 -17.75 23.82
C LEU A 8 14.39 -16.54 24.77
N ARG A 9 14.31 -16.78 26.09
CA ARG A 9 14.25 -15.70 27.08
C ARG A 9 15.56 -14.92 27.11
N GLU A 10 16.69 -15.59 27.08
CA GLU A 10 18.01 -14.96 27.05
C GLU A 10 18.20 -14.12 25.78
N LEU A 11 17.82 -14.66 24.61
CA LEU A 11 17.85 -13.89 23.37
C LEU A 11 16.93 -12.68 23.41
N ALA A 12 15.70 -12.81 23.91
CA ALA A 12 14.74 -11.71 23.99
C ALA A 12 15.17 -10.61 24.97
N SER A 13 15.96 -10.93 26.02
CA SER A 13 16.51 -9.95 26.94
C SER A 13 17.74 -9.20 26.40
N ARG A 14 18.43 -9.76 25.39
CA ARG A 14 19.67 -9.17 24.83
C ARG A 14 19.45 -8.48 23.49
N LEU A 15 18.41 -8.86 22.75
CA LEU A 15 18.14 -8.36 21.39
C LEU A 15 16.91 -7.45 21.39
N ASP A 16 17.13 -6.15 21.26
CA ASP A 16 16.07 -5.11 21.28
C ASP A 16 14.90 -5.38 20.32
N GLY A 17 15.18 -5.97 19.17
CA GLY A 17 14.19 -6.22 18.11
C GLY A 17 13.53 -7.59 18.13
N LEU A 18 13.80 -8.41 19.17
CA LEU A 18 13.26 -9.77 19.22
C LEU A 18 11.97 -9.83 20.05
N TYR A 19 10.87 -10.15 19.39
CA TYR A 19 9.59 -10.43 20.01
C TYR A 19 9.34 -11.94 20.13
N VAL A 20 9.12 -12.42 21.36
CA VAL A 20 8.76 -13.80 21.64
C VAL A 20 7.38 -13.84 22.27
N PRO A 21 6.30 -14.17 21.51
CA PRO A 21 4.91 -14.04 21.93
C PRO A 21 4.56 -14.67 23.29
N GLN A 22 5.13 -15.82 23.62
CA GLN A 22 4.86 -16.54 24.86
C GLN A 22 5.31 -15.80 26.14
N PHE A 23 6.11 -14.76 26.00
CA PHE A 23 6.62 -13.97 27.12
C PHE A 23 5.87 -12.67 27.34
N TYR A 24 4.81 -12.42 26.61
CA TYR A 24 3.96 -11.22 26.75
C TYR A 24 2.51 -11.64 27.00
N GLN A 25 1.93 -11.16 28.08
CA GLN A 25 0.56 -11.49 28.48
C GLN A 25 -0.40 -10.34 28.13
N PRO A 26 -1.36 -10.55 27.22
CA PRO A 26 -2.40 -9.56 26.96
C PRO A 26 -3.46 -9.60 28.07
N GLY A 27 -3.84 -8.43 28.60
CA GLY A 27 -4.99 -8.25 29.46
C GLY A 27 -6.14 -7.63 28.69
N TYR A 28 -7.36 -8.12 28.88
CA TYR A 28 -8.56 -7.61 28.23
C TYR A 28 -9.57 -7.06 29.22
N ASP A 29 -10.33 -6.02 28.85
CA ASP A 29 -11.46 -5.54 29.62
C ASP A 29 -12.70 -6.41 29.41
N LYS A 30 -13.80 -6.09 30.14
CA LYS A 30 -15.08 -6.82 30.04
C LYS A 30 -15.73 -6.72 28.65
N LYS A 31 -15.33 -5.76 27.82
CA LYS A 31 -15.78 -5.60 26.44
C LYS A 31 -14.86 -6.30 25.42
N GLY A 32 -13.84 -7.01 25.89
CA GLY A 32 -12.87 -7.69 25.04
C GLY A 32 -11.80 -6.79 24.40
N ARG A 33 -11.69 -5.51 24.81
CA ARG A 33 -10.64 -4.61 24.31
C ARG A 33 -9.33 -4.89 25.03
N LEU A 34 -8.23 -4.82 24.31
CA LEU A 34 -6.88 -4.94 24.88
C LEU A 34 -6.65 -3.76 25.85
N LYS A 35 -6.32 -4.05 27.10
CA LYS A 35 -6.07 -3.07 28.16
C LYS A 35 -4.60 -3.03 28.57
N SER A 36 -3.93 -4.16 28.55
CA SER A 36 -2.51 -4.24 28.89
C SER A 36 -1.81 -5.30 28.02
N PHE A 37 -0.49 -5.19 27.95
CA PHE A 37 0.37 -6.13 27.24
C PHE A 37 1.67 -6.25 28.05
N GLU A 38 1.64 -7.16 29.03
CA GLU A 38 2.69 -7.22 30.06
C GLU A 38 3.76 -8.25 29.69
N PRO A 39 5.04 -7.83 29.62
CA PRO A 39 6.14 -8.76 29.48
C PRO A 39 6.37 -9.55 30.77
N VAL A 40 6.91 -10.76 30.68
CA VAL A 40 7.46 -11.43 31.85
C VAL A 40 8.67 -10.65 32.37
N GLU A 41 8.93 -10.78 33.67
CA GLU A 41 10.03 -10.08 34.34
C GLU A 41 11.37 -10.19 33.57
N GLY A 42 12.07 -9.08 33.46
CA GLY A 42 13.36 -8.95 32.77
C GLY A 42 13.30 -8.80 31.25
N LEU A 43 12.09 -8.64 30.68
CA LEU A 43 11.92 -8.32 29.25
C LEU A 43 11.39 -6.89 29.04
N PRO A 44 11.70 -6.27 27.90
CA PRO A 44 11.29 -4.89 27.61
C PRO A 44 9.77 -4.80 27.41
N GLN A 45 9.17 -3.70 27.89
CA GLN A 45 7.75 -3.38 27.67
C GLN A 45 7.44 -3.13 26.19
N SER A 46 8.40 -2.59 25.44
CA SER A 46 8.30 -2.32 24.02
C SER A 46 9.44 -2.99 23.26
N VAL A 47 9.10 -3.65 22.17
CA VAL A 47 10.07 -4.26 21.26
C VAL A 47 10.46 -3.24 20.20
N LYS A 48 11.74 -2.93 20.08
CA LYS A 48 12.25 -1.91 19.17
C LYS A 48 12.19 -2.39 17.71
N ARG A 49 11.65 -1.58 16.82
CA ARG A 49 11.78 -1.84 15.38
C ARG A 49 13.25 -1.70 14.97
N MET A 50 13.80 -2.75 14.41
CA MET A 50 15.15 -2.72 13.84
C MET A 50 15.13 -2.16 12.42
N SER A 51 16.12 -1.36 12.08
CA SER A 51 16.32 -0.81 10.74
C SER A 51 17.80 -0.74 10.41
N VAL A 52 18.13 -0.96 9.14
CA VAL A 52 19.49 -0.79 8.64
C VAL A 52 19.67 0.66 8.19
N PRO A 53 20.74 1.36 8.61
CA PRO A 53 21.04 2.70 8.14
C PRO A 53 21.23 2.75 6.62
N THR A 54 20.81 3.86 6.00
CA THR A 54 21.06 4.13 4.59
C THR A 54 22.57 4.09 4.31
N GLY A 55 23.01 3.42 3.27
CA GLY A 55 24.43 3.24 2.93
C GLY A 55 25.08 1.96 3.51
N LYS A 56 24.43 1.28 4.47
CA LYS A 56 24.83 -0.07 4.94
C LYS A 56 23.82 -1.14 4.54
N ALA A 57 22.83 -0.79 3.73
CA ALA A 57 21.84 -1.74 3.27
C ALA A 57 22.48 -2.71 2.29
N ALA A 58 22.27 -4.00 2.54
CA ALA A 58 22.57 -5.03 1.56
C ALA A 58 21.66 -4.87 0.33
N ASP A 59 22.13 -5.37 -0.79
CA ASP A 59 21.40 -5.42 -2.04
C ASP A 59 20.03 -6.04 -1.84
N ARG A 60 18.97 -5.30 -2.22
CA ARG A 60 17.59 -5.76 -2.06
C ARG A 60 17.01 -6.10 -3.42
N HIS A 61 17.10 -7.35 -3.74
CA HIS A 61 16.60 -7.90 -5.00
C HIS A 61 16.05 -9.31 -4.82
N THR A 62 15.40 -9.83 -5.85
CA THR A 62 14.95 -11.21 -5.90
C THR A 62 16.13 -12.17 -5.81
N ILE A 63 16.12 -13.06 -4.80
CA ILE A 63 17.14 -14.11 -4.62
C ILE A 63 16.69 -15.40 -5.30
N VAL A 64 15.38 -15.69 -5.29
CA VAL A 64 14.81 -16.89 -5.88
C VAL A 64 13.86 -16.51 -7.01
N LEU A 65 14.23 -16.85 -8.24
CA LEU A 65 13.36 -16.74 -9.41
C LEU A 65 12.46 -17.97 -9.50
N THR A 66 11.17 -17.76 -9.71
CA THR A 66 10.18 -18.82 -9.86
C THR A 66 8.98 -18.34 -10.65
N PRO A 67 8.40 -19.16 -11.54
CA PRO A 67 7.16 -18.81 -12.24
C PRO A 67 5.92 -18.83 -11.32
N ASN A 68 6.04 -19.39 -10.11
CA ASN A 68 4.93 -19.62 -9.19
C ASN A 68 4.62 -18.43 -8.28
N THR A 69 4.90 -17.20 -8.71
CA THR A 69 4.56 -15.96 -8.00
C THR A 69 3.85 -14.98 -8.93
N GLU A 70 3.17 -13.98 -8.38
CA GLU A 70 2.50 -12.93 -9.16
C GLU A 70 3.48 -12.16 -10.09
N PHE A 71 4.74 -12.04 -9.67
CA PHE A 71 5.82 -11.43 -10.45
C PHE A 71 6.77 -12.49 -11.01
N GLY A 72 6.22 -13.65 -11.40
CA GLY A 72 6.98 -14.79 -11.89
C GLY A 72 8.02 -14.41 -12.94
N ASP A 73 9.21 -15.00 -12.84
CA ASP A 73 10.35 -14.82 -13.75
C ASP A 73 10.85 -13.39 -13.90
N LYS A 74 10.55 -12.51 -12.94
CA LYS A 74 11.07 -11.15 -12.88
C LYS A 74 12.12 -10.99 -11.80
N PHE A 75 13.22 -10.36 -12.17
CA PHE A 75 14.21 -9.91 -11.20
C PHE A 75 13.76 -8.58 -10.61
N LEU A 76 13.23 -8.62 -9.38
CA LEU A 76 12.74 -7.42 -8.70
C LEU A 76 13.89 -6.74 -7.97
N ILE A 77 14.02 -5.43 -8.12
CA ILE A 77 14.99 -4.59 -7.45
C ILE A 77 14.26 -3.54 -6.63
N GLU A 78 14.47 -3.49 -5.32
CA GLU A 78 13.97 -2.39 -4.48
C GLU A 78 14.82 -1.15 -4.73
N ILE A 79 14.19 -0.04 -5.13
CA ILE A 79 14.87 1.22 -5.43
C ILE A 79 14.74 2.25 -4.29
N GLY A 80 14.02 1.91 -3.24
CA GLY A 80 13.87 2.72 -2.04
C GLY A 80 12.80 2.18 -1.12
N SER A 81 12.95 2.45 0.17
CA SER A 81 12.00 2.08 1.22
C SER A 81 11.28 3.29 1.77
N GLY A 82 9.97 3.18 1.94
CA GLY A 82 9.13 4.24 2.49
C GLY A 82 8.67 5.27 1.46
N CYS A 83 7.90 6.27 1.93
CA CYS A 83 7.31 7.30 1.09
C CYS A 83 7.16 8.59 1.88
N SER A 84 7.47 9.73 1.27
CA SER A 84 7.35 11.06 1.88
C SER A 84 5.92 11.61 1.87
N ARG A 85 5.04 11.07 1.02
CA ARG A 85 3.73 11.68 0.69
C ARG A 85 2.71 11.64 1.82
N GLY A 86 2.71 10.62 2.65
CA GLY A 86 1.81 10.52 3.80
C GLY A 86 0.35 10.26 3.45
N CYS A 87 0.08 9.44 2.41
CA CYS A 87 -1.28 8.96 2.15
C CYS A 87 -1.80 8.21 3.37
N ARG A 88 -2.92 8.65 3.95
CA ARG A 88 -3.41 8.25 5.29
C ARG A 88 -3.83 6.79 5.42
N PHE A 89 -4.03 6.11 4.31
CA PHE A 89 -4.35 4.67 4.27
C PHE A 89 -3.11 3.78 4.13
N CYS A 90 -1.97 4.34 3.72
CA CYS A 90 -0.83 3.58 3.22
C CYS A 90 0.17 3.26 4.33
N ALA A 91 0.25 1.99 4.73
CA ALA A 91 1.22 1.54 5.75
C ALA A 91 2.68 1.85 5.34
N ALA A 92 3.03 1.71 4.07
CA ALA A 92 4.39 1.98 3.59
C ALA A 92 4.84 3.44 3.80
N GLY A 93 3.89 4.40 3.76
CA GLY A 93 4.16 5.82 4.03
C GLY A 93 4.38 6.14 5.52
N PHE A 94 4.18 5.18 6.42
CA PHE A 94 4.33 5.35 7.85
C PHE A 94 5.34 4.37 8.45
N ILE A 95 5.16 3.06 8.24
CA ILE A 95 6.01 2.05 8.88
C ILE A 95 7.47 2.07 8.41
N TYR A 96 7.74 2.60 7.21
CA TYR A 96 9.10 2.71 6.66
C TYR A 96 9.70 4.11 6.74
N ARG A 97 9.13 4.99 7.59
CA ARG A 97 9.75 6.31 7.83
C ARG A 97 11.08 6.19 8.57
N PRO A 98 12.02 7.10 8.29
CA PRO A 98 12.01 8.07 7.21
C PRO A 98 12.14 7.40 5.83
N PRO A 99 11.64 8.02 4.74
CA PRO A 99 11.88 7.52 3.38
C PRO A 99 13.38 7.42 3.10
N ARG A 100 13.80 6.34 2.47
CA ARG A 100 15.20 6.04 2.16
C ARG A 100 15.30 5.57 0.73
N PRO A 101 15.61 6.46 -0.24
CA PRO A 101 16.00 6.05 -1.58
C PRO A 101 17.34 5.30 -1.52
N TRP A 102 17.50 4.30 -2.37
CA TRP A 102 18.77 3.62 -2.50
C TRP A 102 19.70 4.42 -3.43
N PRO A 103 21.01 4.46 -3.15
CA PRO A 103 21.99 5.04 -4.06
C PRO A 103 21.95 4.36 -5.43
N GLU A 104 22.06 5.15 -6.49
CA GLU A 104 22.00 4.66 -7.87
C GLU A 104 23.12 3.65 -8.16
N GLU A 105 24.30 3.83 -7.56
CA GLU A 105 25.45 2.94 -7.69
C GLU A 105 25.12 1.53 -7.16
N ILE A 106 24.39 1.41 -6.05
CA ILE A 106 23.95 0.13 -5.51
C ILE A 106 22.96 -0.53 -6.48
N ILE A 107 22.00 0.23 -7.01
CA ILE A 107 21.01 -0.30 -7.95
C ILE A 107 21.70 -0.79 -9.22
N ASN A 108 22.63 -0.04 -9.76
CA ASN A 108 23.41 -0.40 -10.95
C ASN A 108 24.29 -1.65 -10.71
N SER A 109 24.87 -1.79 -9.51
CA SER A 109 25.60 -2.99 -9.11
C SER A 109 24.71 -4.24 -9.10
N VAL A 110 23.48 -4.10 -8.56
CA VAL A 110 22.48 -5.18 -8.54
C VAL A 110 22.04 -5.54 -9.97
N ILE A 111 21.84 -4.55 -10.84
CA ILE A 111 21.51 -4.78 -12.26
C ILE A 111 22.62 -5.55 -12.96
N ALA A 112 23.88 -5.18 -12.75
CA ALA A 112 25.02 -5.90 -13.31
C ALA A 112 25.10 -7.36 -12.82
N GLY A 113 24.67 -7.62 -11.57
CA GLY A 113 24.58 -8.95 -10.98
C GLY A 113 23.39 -9.79 -11.44
N ALA A 114 22.45 -9.22 -12.18
CA ALA A 114 21.24 -9.93 -12.65
C ALA A 114 21.53 -10.97 -13.76
N GLY A 115 22.72 -10.97 -14.36
CA GLY A 115 23.10 -11.94 -15.37
C GLY A 115 22.17 -11.94 -16.60
N ASP A 116 21.78 -13.13 -17.06
CA ASP A 116 20.97 -13.32 -18.27
C ASP A 116 19.46 -13.14 -18.06
N ILE A 117 19.05 -12.56 -16.94
CA ILE A 117 17.62 -12.32 -16.68
C ILE A 117 17.14 -11.13 -17.52
N ASP A 118 16.19 -11.36 -18.42
CA ASP A 118 15.68 -10.34 -19.34
C ASP A 118 14.72 -9.35 -18.70
N LYS A 119 13.93 -9.80 -17.70
CA LYS A 119 12.83 -9.01 -17.11
C LYS A 119 13.19 -8.47 -15.74
N VAL A 120 13.31 -7.16 -15.63
CA VAL A 120 13.59 -6.45 -14.39
C VAL A 120 12.37 -5.65 -13.94
N GLY A 121 11.98 -5.81 -12.68
CA GLY A 121 10.93 -5.03 -12.04
C GLY A 121 11.51 -4.06 -11.02
N LEU A 122 11.29 -2.76 -11.20
CA LEU A 122 11.66 -1.75 -10.22
C LEU A 122 10.54 -1.60 -9.18
N VAL A 123 10.87 -1.86 -7.92
CA VAL A 123 9.94 -1.81 -6.80
C VAL A 123 10.29 -0.66 -5.88
N GLY A 124 9.38 0.28 -5.73
CA GLY A 124 9.53 1.41 -4.83
C GLY A 124 8.19 2.12 -4.66
N VAL A 125 7.94 2.63 -3.46
CA VAL A 125 6.68 3.33 -3.14
C VAL A 125 6.73 4.77 -3.64
N GLU A 126 7.89 5.38 -3.57
CA GLU A 126 8.16 6.73 -4.06
C GLU A 126 9.51 6.75 -4.76
N ILE A 127 9.49 7.31 -5.93
CA ILE A 127 10.67 7.63 -6.69
C ILE A 127 10.99 9.08 -6.35
N ALA A 128 11.96 9.28 -5.47
CA ALA A 128 12.29 10.61 -4.95
C ALA A 128 12.86 11.55 -6.03
N ASP A 129 13.48 10.97 -7.06
CA ASP A 129 14.09 11.71 -8.17
C ASP A 129 13.71 11.08 -9.52
N ALA A 130 12.94 11.81 -10.31
CA ALA A 130 12.54 11.36 -11.65
C ALA A 130 13.78 11.14 -12.56
N GLY A 131 14.82 11.95 -12.40
CA GLY A 131 16.07 11.81 -13.13
C GLY A 131 16.83 10.53 -12.79
N ALA A 132 16.83 10.10 -11.53
CA ALA A 132 17.46 8.82 -11.14
C ALA A 132 16.77 7.63 -11.82
N ILE A 133 15.45 7.61 -11.86
CA ILE A 133 14.69 6.57 -12.56
C ILE A 133 15.00 6.55 -14.04
N GLU A 134 15.10 7.71 -14.67
CA GLU A 134 15.45 7.82 -16.08
C GLU A 134 16.83 7.19 -16.35
N ARG A 135 17.83 7.51 -15.54
CA ARG A 135 19.18 6.94 -15.66
C ARG A 135 19.21 5.43 -15.44
N ILE A 136 18.52 4.94 -14.41
CA ILE A 136 18.38 3.49 -14.13
C ILE A 136 17.70 2.78 -15.31
N CYS A 137 16.62 3.34 -15.85
CA CYS A 137 15.93 2.76 -17.00
C CYS A 137 16.81 2.76 -18.24
N LYS A 138 17.53 3.85 -18.52
CA LYS A 138 18.50 3.90 -19.64
C LYS A 138 19.57 2.82 -19.48
N HIS A 139 20.10 2.66 -18.27
CA HIS A 139 21.08 1.62 -17.98
C HIS A 139 20.52 0.21 -18.24
N LEU A 140 19.31 -0.09 -17.79
CA LEU A 140 18.65 -1.36 -18.06
C LEU A 140 18.43 -1.61 -19.57
N ILE A 141 17.94 -0.60 -20.30
CA ILE A 141 17.68 -0.69 -21.74
C ILE A 141 18.99 -0.93 -22.52
N THR A 142 20.08 -0.23 -22.17
CA THR A 142 21.39 -0.42 -22.83
C THR A 142 21.96 -1.83 -22.61
N HIS A 143 21.53 -2.52 -21.52
CA HIS A 143 21.88 -3.91 -21.25
C HIS A 143 20.82 -4.91 -21.78
N GLY A 144 19.91 -4.48 -22.66
CA GLY A 144 18.92 -5.35 -23.30
C GLY A 144 17.80 -5.85 -22.35
N LYS A 145 17.60 -5.22 -21.17
CA LYS A 145 16.62 -5.65 -20.18
C LYS A 145 15.25 -5.03 -20.42
N GLU A 146 14.20 -5.85 -20.28
CA GLU A 146 12.82 -5.35 -20.19
C GLU A 146 12.55 -4.74 -18.82
N VAL A 147 12.01 -3.52 -18.78
CA VAL A 147 11.74 -2.79 -17.54
C VAL A 147 10.25 -2.82 -17.21
N SER A 148 9.90 -3.07 -15.96
CA SER A 148 8.53 -2.94 -15.46
C SER A 148 8.48 -2.16 -14.14
N PHE A 149 7.34 -1.49 -13.90
CA PHE A 149 7.07 -0.71 -12.69
C PHE A 149 5.80 -1.18 -12.01
N SER A 150 5.71 -1.02 -10.69
CA SER A 150 4.49 -1.31 -9.93
C SER A 150 3.39 -0.28 -10.25
N SER A 151 3.69 1.00 -10.10
CA SER A 151 2.82 2.13 -10.46
C SER A 151 3.64 3.40 -10.53
N LEU A 152 3.19 4.36 -11.35
CA LEU A 152 3.79 5.68 -11.45
C LEU A 152 2.82 6.73 -10.91
N ARG A 153 3.36 7.77 -10.28
CA ARG A 153 2.54 8.91 -9.87
C ARG A 153 2.28 9.82 -11.07
N ALA A 154 1.06 10.31 -11.16
CA ALA A 154 0.64 11.21 -12.25
C ALA A 154 1.48 12.50 -12.31
N ASP A 155 1.86 13.04 -11.15
CA ASP A 155 2.67 14.26 -11.03
C ASP A 155 4.17 14.08 -11.31
N CYS A 156 4.63 12.83 -11.55
CA CYS A 156 6.03 12.51 -11.83
C CYS A 156 6.30 12.14 -13.30
N LEU A 157 5.33 12.22 -14.19
CA LEU A 157 5.47 11.88 -15.60
C LEU A 157 6.08 13.06 -16.39
N THR A 158 7.43 13.16 -16.37
CA THR A 158 8.17 14.14 -17.17
C THR A 158 8.31 13.69 -18.62
N PRO A 159 8.52 14.60 -19.59
CA PRO A 159 8.80 14.23 -20.99
C PRO A 159 9.96 13.26 -21.15
N GLU A 160 11.02 13.44 -20.36
CA GLU A 160 12.23 12.61 -20.38
C GLU A 160 11.94 11.19 -19.90
N LEU A 161 11.16 11.05 -18.80
CA LEU A 161 10.71 9.75 -18.32
C LEU A 161 9.81 9.07 -19.37
N LEU A 162 8.89 9.80 -19.97
CA LEU A 162 7.99 9.25 -21.00
C LEU A 162 8.75 8.77 -22.23
N ALA A 163 9.75 9.51 -22.68
CA ALA A 163 10.65 9.09 -23.77
C ALA A 163 11.36 7.77 -23.42
N THR A 164 11.87 7.67 -22.20
CA THR A 164 12.55 6.46 -21.70
C THR A 164 11.60 5.27 -21.60
N LEU A 165 10.38 5.47 -21.06
CA LEU A 165 9.35 4.42 -20.98
C LEU A 165 8.93 3.93 -22.37
N LYS A 166 8.82 4.82 -23.35
CA LYS A 166 8.51 4.46 -24.73
C LYS A 166 9.64 3.64 -25.34
N THR A 167 10.90 4.06 -25.17
CA THR A 167 12.09 3.32 -25.64
C THR A 167 12.19 1.94 -24.99
N ALA A 168 11.79 1.81 -23.71
CA ALA A 168 11.69 0.54 -23.00
C ALA A 168 10.53 -0.36 -23.51
N GLY A 169 9.75 0.09 -24.48
CA GLY A 169 8.65 -0.68 -25.05
C GLY A 169 7.42 -0.80 -24.13
N LEU A 170 7.31 0.05 -23.09
CA LEU A 170 6.15 0.02 -22.19
C LEU A 170 4.86 0.33 -22.95
N LYS A 171 3.92 -0.61 -22.91
CA LYS A 171 2.59 -0.49 -23.52
C LYS A 171 1.51 -0.11 -22.51
N THR A 172 1.76 -0.32 -21.24
CA THR A 172 0.80 -0.12 -20.14
C THR A 172 1.45 0.65 -19.01
N VAL A 173 0.79 1.71 -18.55
CA VAL A 173 1.19 2.44 -17.34
C VAL A 173 0.05 2.37 -16.32
N THR A 174 0.43 2.19 -15.05
CA THR A 174 -0.49 2.20 -13.93
C THR A 174 -0.40 3.52 -13.18
N ILE A 175 -1.54 4.19 -13.02
CA ILE A 175 -1.70 5.39 -12.20
C ILE A 175 -2.69 5.08 -11.08
N ALA A 176 -2.45 5.60 -9.89
CA ALA A 176 -3.30 5.40 -8.73
C ALA A 176 -3.92 6.72 -8.25
N PRO A 177 -5.09 7.13 -8.76
CA PRO A 177 -5.86 8.22 -8.17
C PRO A 177 -6.36 7.89 -6.76
N ASP A 178 -6.65 6.60 -6.50
CA ASP A 178 -7.15 5.97 -5.28
C ASP A 178 -8.57 6.41 -4.89
N ALA A 179 -9.02 7.61 -5.26
CA ALA A 179 -10.39 8.09 -5.03
C ALA A 179 -10.92 8.89 -6.25
N GLY A 180 -12.23 8.83 -6.46
CA GLY A 180 -12.90 9.50 -7.61
C GLY A 180 -12.93 11.01 -7.47
N SER A 181 -13.35 11.53 -6.33
CA SER A 181 -13.51 12.96 -6.07
C SER A 181 -12.23 13.61 -5.51
N GLU A 182 -12.08 14.92 -5.75
CA GLU A 182 -10.99 15.67 -5.12
C GLU A 182 -11.15 15.78 -3.61
N ARG A 183 -12.39 15.85 -3.13
CA ARG A 183 -12.69 15.84 -1.70
C ARG A 183 -12.08 14.58 -1.06
N LEU A 184 -12.40 13.42 -1.60
CA LEU A 184 -11.96 12.16 -1.03
C LEU A 184 -10.45 11.94 -1.22
N ARG A 185 -9.85 12.44 -2.33
CA ARG A 185 -8.38 12.48 -2.48
C ARG A 185 -7.70 13.36 -1.42
N ARG A 186 -8.36 14.43 -0.93
CA ARG A 186 -7.88 15.20 0.23
C ARG A 186 -8.05 14.43 1.54
N VAL A 187 -9.17 13.74 1.75
CA VAL A 187 -9.38 12.86 2.91
C VAL A 187 -8.23 11.87 3.05
N ILE A 188 -7.86 11.19 1.98
CA ILE A 188 -6.75 10.22 1.99
C ILE A 188 -5.36 10.85 1.86
N ASN A 189 -5.27 12.18 1.74
CA ASN A 189 -4.03 12.94 1.53
C ASN A 189 -3.23 12.45 0.31
N LYS A 190 -3.91 12.17 -0.81
CA LYS A 190 -3.24 11.69 -2.03
C LYS A 190 -2.35 12.73 -2.70
N GLY A 191 -2.71 14.01 -2.57
CA GLY A 191 -1.96 15.12 -3.15
C GLY A 191 -2.00 15.17 -4.67
N LEU A 192 -3.09 14.68 -5.29
CA LEU A 192 -3.34 14.75 -6.72
C LEU A 192 -4.71 15.42 -6.96
N ASP A 193 -4.76 16.44 -7.79
CA ASP A 193 -5.99 17.00 -8.31
C ASP A 193 -6.42 16.33 -9.63
N GLU A 194 -7.61 16.61 -10.07
CA GLU A 194 -8.16 16.03 -11.29
C GLU A 194 -7.40 16.47 -12.53
N LYS A 195 -7.00 17.74 -12.58
CA LYS A 195 -6.24 18.31 -13.69
C LYS A 195 -4.93 17.54 -13.90
N THR A 196 -4.14 17.34 -12.85
CA THR A 196 -2.89 16.59 -12.89
C THR A 196 -3.09 15.16 -13.41
N ILE A 197 -4.17 14.48 -12.97
CA ILE A 197 -4.47 13.12 -13.42
C ILE A 197 -4.81 13.11 -14.92
N VAL A 198 -5.66 14.01 -15.38
CA VAL A 198 -6.06 14.10 -16.80
C VAL A 198 -4.86 14.43 -17.68
N GLU A 199 -4.08 15.47 -17.34
CA GLU A 199 -2.87 15.84 -18.08
C GLU A 199 -1.84 14.72 -18.16
N ALA A 200 -1.68 13.96 -17.07
CA ALA A 200 -0.79 12.79 -17.07
C ALA A 200 -1.23 11.74 -18.10
N THR A 201 -2.55 11.48 -18.19
CA THR A 201 -3.09 10.51 -19.15
C THR A 201 -3.02 11.01 -20.59
N GLU A 202 -3.17 12.31 -20.81
CA GLU A 202 -2.96 12.97 -22.11
C GLU A 202 -1.51 12.80 -22.57
N ARG A 203 -0.54 13.11 -21.70
CA ARG A 203 0.89 12.93 -22.00
C ARG A 203 1.20 11.48 -22.37
N LEU A 204 0.69 10.49 -21.63
CA LEU A 204 0.86 9.08 -21.98
C LEU A 204 0.33 8.77 -23.39
N ALA A 205 -0.87 9.28 -23.73
CA ALA A 205 -1.47 9.06 -25.06
C ALA A 205 -0.68 9.77 -26.17
N GLN A 206 -0.11 10.96 -25.93
CA GLN A 206 0.78 11.65 -26.86
C GLN A 206 2.03 10.82 -27.19
N TRP A 207 2.58 10.12 -26.18
CA TRP A 207 3.74 9.25 -26.32
C TRP A 207 3.40 7.81 -26.79
N ASP A 208 2.18 7.55 -27.24
CA ASP A 208 1.69 6.24 -27.70
C ASP A 208 1.66 5.14 -26.62
N ILE A 209 1.67 5.51 -25.35
CA ILE A 209 1.44 4.61 -24.24
C ILE A 209 -0.07 4.59 -23.97
N LEU A 210 -0.79 3.73 -24.70
CA LEU A 210 -2.25 3.81 -24.81
C LEU A 210 -2.99 2.95 -23.79
N ASN A 211 -2.36 1.93 -23.21
CA ASN A 211 -3.01 1.12 -22.17
C ASN A 211 -2.79 1.75 -20.80
N LEU A 212 -3.89 2.04 -20.14
CA LEU A 212 -3.88 2.68 -18.84
C LEU A 212 -4.54 1.78 -17.78
N LYS A 213 -3.88 1.56 -16.66
CA LYS A 213 -4.47 0.93 -15.49
C LYS A 213 -4.67 1.97 -14.41
N LEU A 214 -5.89 2.10 -13.91
CA LEU A 214 -6.27 3.04 -12.85
C LEU A 214 -6.62 2.27 -11.59
N TYR A 215 -5.96 2.61 -10.46
CA TYR A 215 -6.32 2.07 -9.16
C TYR A 215 -7.27 3.02 -8.43
N PHE A 216 -8.36 2.44 -7.89
CA PHE A 216 -9.30 3.11 -7.01
C PHE A 216 -9.59 2.26 -5.79
N MET A 217 -10.03 2.90 -4.72
CA MET A 217 -10.56 2.26 -3.52
C MET A 217 -12.00 2.69 -3.29
N ILE A 218 -12.80 1.79 -2.71
CA ILE A 218 -14.15 2.02 -2.20
C ILE A 218 -14.21 1.65 -0.71
N GLY A 219 -15.13 2.26 0.04
CA GLY A 219 -15.24 2.07 1.48
C GLY A 219 -14.24 2.93 2.27
N LEU A 220 -13.77 4.03 1.71
CA LEU A 220 -12.90 4.99 2.38
C LEU A 220 -13.66 5.77 3.48
N PRO A 221 -12.97 6.22 4.54
CA PRO A 221 -13.60 7.06 5.56
C PRO A 221 -14.27 8.29 4.94
N THR A 222 -15.47 8.63 5.40
CA THR A 222 -16.30 9.74 4.91
C THR A 222 -16.71 9.65 3.42
N GLU A 223 -16.60 8.48 2.80
CA GLU A 223 -16.99 8.28 1.41
C GLU A 223 -18.51 8.35 1.26
N GLU A 224 -18.97 9.19 0.36
CA GLU A 224 -20.35 9.37 -0.02
C GLU A 224 -20.62 8.77 -1.41
N ARG A 225 -21.89 8.65 -1.78
CA ARG A 225 -22.28 8.09 -3.08
C ARG A 225 -21.69 8.89 -4.25
N GLU A 226 -21.64 10.20 -4.12
CA GLU A 226 -21.11 11.13 -5.10
C GLU A 226 -19.61 10.90 -5.34
N ASP A 227 -18.86 10.50 -4.31
CA ASP A 227 -17.43 10.16 -4.44
C ASP A 227 -17.23 8.88 -5.26
N VAL A 228 -18.13 7.91 -5.11
CA VAL A 228 -18.12 6.66 -5.88
C VAL A 228 -18.51 6.94 -7.34
N GLU A 229 -19.56 7.76 -7.58
CA GLU A 229 -19.97 8.19 -8.92
C GLU A 229 -18.86 9.02 -9.60
N ALA A 230 -18.09 9.79 -8.83
CA ALA A 230 -16.92 10.51 -9.35
C ALA A 230 -15.85 9.60 -9.96
N ILE A 231 -15.72 8.33 -9.55
CA ILE A 231 -14.85 7.36 -10.21
C ILE A 231 -15.29 7.15 -11.67
N VAL A 232 -16.59 7.04 -11.88
CA VAL A 232 -17.19 6.88 -13.22
C VAL A 232 -16.94 8.13 -14.07
N HIS A 233 -17.20 9.32 -13.49
CA HIS A 233 -17.03 10.59 -14.18
C HIS A 233 -15.58 10.85 -14.56
N LEU A 234 -14.64 10.64 -13.64
CA LEU A 234 -13.19 10.79 -13.90
C LEU A 234 -12.73 9.83 -15.00
N THR A 235 -13.19 8.59 -14.96
CA THR A 235 -12.85 7.59 -16.00
C THR A 235 -13.34 8.00 -17.38
N LYS A 236 -14.60 8.45 -17.49
CA LYS A 236 -15.18 8.95 -18.75
C LYS A 236 -14.43 10.19 -19.25
N LYS A 237 -14.08 11.10 -18.36
CA LYS A 237 -13.29 12.29 -18.69
C LYS A 237 -11.92 11.91 -19.24
N ILE A 238 -11.18 11.04 -18.55
CA ILE A 238 -9.90 10.53 -19.02
C ILE A 238 -10.04 9.89 -20.41
N LYS A 239 -11.04 9.02 -20.60
CA LYS A 239 -11.31 8.40 -21.89
C LYS A 239 -11.56 9.43 -22.99
N HIS A 240 -12.38 10.45 -22.71
CA HIS A 240 -12.68 11.52 -23.66
C HIS A 240 -11.41 12.26 -24.11
N HIS A 241 -10.53 12.61 -23.16
CA HIS A 241 -9.27 13.29 -23.45
C HIS A 241 -8.30 12.43 -24.25
N ILE A 242 -8.18 11.14 -23.93
CA ILE A 242 -7.38 10.18 -24.71
C ILE A 242 -7.92 10.05 -26.12
N LEU A 243 -9.26 9.89 -26.28
CA LEU A 243 -9.89 9.78 -27.61
C LEU A 243 -9.60 11.01 -28.48
N LYS A 244 -9.65 12.20 -27.90
CA LYS A 244 -9.34 13.45 -28.61
C LYS A 244 -7.91 13.43 -29.19
N ILE A 245 -6.93 12.96 -28.43
CA ILE A 245 -5.53 12.84 -28.86
C ILE A 245 -5.34 11.72 -29.88
N CYS A 246 -6.09 10.61 -29.72
CA CYS A 246 -5.97 9.42 -30.58
C CYS A 246 -6.82 9.49 -31.86
N ARG A 247 -7.58 10.58 -32.08
CA ARG A 247 -8.53 10.71 -33.20
C ARG A 247 -7.88 10.42 -34.56
N ASP A 248 -6.73 11.01 -34.79
CA ASP A 248 -5.99 10.86 -36.06
C ASP A 248 -5.22 9.54 -36.16
N LYS A 249 -4.96 8.92 -35.01
CA LYS A 249 -4.20 7.65 -34.93
C LYS A 249 -5.07 6.43 -35.20
N ARG A 250 -6.40 6.56 -35.31
CA ARG A 250 -7.39 5.49 -35.52
C ARG A 250 -7.24 4.29 -34.57
N ARG A 251 -6.61 4.48 -33.42
CA ARG A 251 -6.44 3.42 -32.41
C ARG A 251 -6.55 4.02 -31.02
N MET A 252 -7.20 3.31 -30.12
CA MET A 252 -7.27 3.60 -28.71
C MET A 252 -6.88 2.35 -27.94
N GLY A 253 -6.09 2.51 -26.90
CA GLY A 253 -5.78 1.42 -25.97
C GLY A 253 -6.93 1.11 -25.02
N THR A 254 -6.65 0.31 -24.02
CA THR A 254 -7.62 -0.10 -23.00
C THR A 254 -7.37 0.66 -21.70
N ILE A 255 -8.44 1.19 -21.12
CA ILE A 255 -8.44 1.72 -19.74
C ILE A 255 -8.96 0.61 -18.83
N THR A 256 -8.13 0.13 -17.94
CA THR A 256 -8.51 -0.90 -16.96
C THR A 256 -8.59 -0.29 -15.57
N LEU A 257 -9.77 -0.32 -14.96
CA LEU A 257 -9.93 0.05 -13.55
C LEU A 257 -9.71 -1.20 -12.68
N SER A 258 -8.89 -1.05 -11.65
CA SER A 258 -8.79 -1.99 -10.54
C SER A 258 -9.34 -1.31 -9.30
N VAL A 259 -10.50 -1.76 -8.84
CA VAL A 259 -11.22 -1.18 -7.71
C VAL A 259 -11.09 -2.10 -6.52
N ASN A 260 -10.40 -1.64 -5.49
CA ASN A 260 -10.09 -2.40 -4.28
C ASN A 260 -10.96 -1.94 -3.11
N CYS A 261 -11.27 -2.84 -2.19
CA CYS A 261 -11.89 -2.47 -0.93
C CYS A 261 -10.85 -1.86 0.01
N PHE A 262 -11.19 -0.75 0.65
CA PHE A 262 -10.34 -0.17 1.68
C PHE A 262 -10.27 -1.10 2.91
N VAL A 263 -9.05 -1.36 3.35
CA VAL A 263 -8.77 -2.13 4.58
C VAL A 263 -7.92 -1.28 5.51
N PRO A 264 -8.42 -0.94 6.72
CA PRO A 264 -7.64 -0.19 7.70
C PRO A 264 -6.37 -0.94 8.09
N LYS A 265 -5.24 -0.23 8.18
CA LYS A 265 -3.92 -0.80 8.45
C LYS A 265 -3.33 -0.28 9.76
N PRO A 266 -2.56 -1.11 10.51
CA PRO A 266 -1.76 -0.67 11.64
C PRO A 266 -0.82 0.49 11.29
N TRP A 267 -0.51 1.32 12.29
CA TRP A 267 0.37 2.50 12.18
C TRP A 267 0.04 3.48 11.07
N THR A 268 -1.22 3.51 10.63
CA THR A 268 -1.71 4.55 9.72
C THR A 268 -2.70 5.46 10.44
N PRO A 269 -2.94 6.68 9.95
CA PRO A 269 -4.01 7.53 10.46
C PRO A 269 -5.38 6.84 10.48
N PHE A 270 -5.61 5.88 9.60
CA PHE A 270 -6.88 5.14 9.52
C PHE A 270 -6.92 3.85 10.36
N GLN A 271 -5.98 3.65 11.29
CA GLN A 271 -6.01 2.47 12.19
C GLN A 271 -7.22 2.45 13.16
N TRP A 272 -7.86 3.61 13.40
CA TRP A 272 -9.07 3.72 14.24
C TRP A 272 -10.36 3.42 13.47
N VAL A 273 -10.35 3.57 12.16
CA VAL A 273 -11.53 3.48 11.29
C VAL A 273 -12.03 2.04 11.20
N ALA A 274 -13.36 1.86 11.21
CA ALA A 274 -14.00 0.60 10.83
C ALA A 274 -13.79 0.32 9.33
N MET A 275 -13.78 -0.95 8.94
CA MET A 275 -13.99 -1.32 7.55
C MET A 275 -15.47 -1.14 7.21
N ASP A 276 -15.77 -0.70 6.00
CA ASP A 276 -17.14 -0.60 5.48
C ASP A 276 -17.80 -1.98 5.39
N ASP A 277 -19.11 -2.04 5.50
CA ASP A 277 -19.83 -3.31 5.46
C ASP A 277 -19.84 -3.94 4.05
N LEU A 278 -20.07 -5.25 4.01
CA LEU A 278 -19.97 -6.01 2.76
C LEU A 278 -21.05 -5.66 1.74
N GLU A 279 -22.24 -5.30 2.19
CA GLU A 279 -23.36 -4.93 1.32
C GLU A 279 -23.11 -3.54 0.71
N SER A 280 -22.72 -2.57 1.52
CA SER A 280 -22.30 -1.25 1.07
C SER A 280 -21.20 -1.33 0.00
N LEU A 281 -20.16 -2.13 0.25
CA LEU A 281 -19.08 -2.32 -0.72
C LEU A 281 -19.56 -2.95 -2.03
N GLN A 282 -20.50 -3.90 -1.97
CA GLN A 282 -21.09 -4.49 -3.16
C GLN A 282 -21.92 -3.48 -3.95
N ASP A 283 -22.69 -2.63 -3.26
CA ASP A 283 -23.51 -1.61 -3.92
C ASP A 283 -22.65 -0.52 -4.56
N LYS A 284 -21.59 -0.07 -3.88
CA LYS A 284 -20.58 0.83 -4.46
C LYS A 284 -19.94 0.24 -5.73
N ALA A 285 -19.57 -1.03 -5.70
CA ALA A 285 -19.04 -1.73 -6.87
C ALA A 285 -20.06 -1.81 -8.02
N LYS A 286 -21.36 -2.02 -7.71
CA LYS A 286 -22.46 -2.01 -8.71
C LYS A 286 -22.61 -0.64 -9.37
N ILE A 287 -22.51 0.46 -8.60
CA ILE A 287 -22.58 1.83 -9.15
C ILE A 287 -21.51 2.02 -10.22
N ILE A 288 -20.25 1.69 -9.90
CA ILE A 288 -19.13 1.82 -10.85
C ILE A 288 -19.34 0.92 -12.06
N LYS A 289 -19.66 -0.35 -11.85
CA LYS A 289 -19.89 -1.33 -12.93
C LYS A 289 -20.98 -0.88 -13.88
N ASN A 290 -22.12 -0.43 -13.35
CA ASN A 290 -23.26 0.03 -14.14
C ASN A 290 -22.93 1.33 -14.89
N GLY A 291 -22.24 2.28 -14.23
CA GLY A 291 -21.85 3.54 -14.82
C GLY A 291 -20.86 3.42 -15.98
N LEU A 292 -20.07 2.34 -16.01
CA LEU A 292 -19.06 2.08 -17.06
C LEU A 292 -19.45 0.94 -18.03
N ARG A 293 -20.60 0.29 -17.84
CA ARG A 293 -21.01 -0.90 -18.63
C ARG A 293 -20.99 -0.69 -20.13
N HIS A 294 -21.34 0.49 -20.60
CA HIS A 294 -21.45 0.81 -22.03
C HIS A 294 -20.22 1.56 -22.57
N GLU A 295 -19.16 1.71 -21.75
CA GLU A 295 -17.96 2.41 -22.17
C GLU A 295 -17.01 1.46 -22.92
N GLY A 296 -17.01 1.53 -24.26
CA GLY A 296 -16.05 0.75 -25.08
C GLY A 296 -14.59 1.04 -24.65
N ASN A 297 -13.73 0.04 -24.73
CA ASN A 297 -12.32 0.08 -24.32
C ASN A 297 -12.08 0.40 -22.82
N VAL A 298 -13.12 0.27 -21.98
CA VAL A 298 -13.00 0.34 -20.52
C VAL A 298 -13.30 -1.03 -19.92
N ARG A 299 -12.40 -1.50 -19.05
CA ARG A 299 -12.55 -2.75 -18.30
C ARG A 299 -12.52 -2.46 -16.82
N THR A 300 -13.28 -3.20 -16.02
CA THR A 300 -13.31 -3.06 -14.57
C THR A 300 -13.02 -4.39 -13.90
N THR A 301 -12.15 -4.38 -12.93
CA THR A 301 -11.88 -5.49 -12.01
C THR A 301 -12.15 -5.04 -10.60
N PHE A 302 -12.72 -5.90 -9.78
CA PHE A 302 -13.10 -5.57 -8.40
C PHE A 302 -12.54 -6.60 -7.44
N ASP A 303 -12.08 -6.13 -6.29
CA ASP A 303 -11.84 -6.98 -5.15
C ASP A 303 -13.14 -7.67 -4.72
N VAL A 304 -13.01 -8.85 -4.17
CA VAL A 304 -14.12 -9.56 -3.56
C VAL A 304 -14.24 -9.12 -2.10
N PRO A 305 -15.31 -8.41 -1.67
CA PRO A 305 -15.43 -7.81 -0.34
C PRO A 305 -15.20 -8.80 0.81
N LYS A 306 -15.63 -10.06 0.67
CA LYS A 306 -15.38 -11.10 1.68
C LYS A 306 -13.89 -11.36 1.95
N TRP A 307 -13.03 -11.20 0.94
CA TRP A 307 -11.58 -11.36 1.12
C TRP A 307 -10.95 -10.13 1.75
N ALA A 308 -11.45 -8.94 1.42
CA ALA A 308 -11.08 -7.71 2.10
C ALA A 308 -11.46 -7.75 3.59
N TYR A 309 -12.61 -8.33 3.92
CA TYR A 309 -13.03 -8.57 5.30
C TYR A 309 -12.04 -9.48 6.05
N VAL A 310 -11.62 -10.60 5.44
CA VAL A 310 -10.59 -11.47 6.03
C VAL A 310 -9.27 -10.71 6.20
N GLN A 311 -8.85 -9.91 5.22
CA GLN A 311 -7.67 -9.07 5.36
C GLN A 311 -7.80 -8.07 6.51
N ALA A 312 -8.98 -7.46 6.70
CA ALA A 312 -9.23 -6.55 7.81
C ALA A 312 -9.17 -7.26 9.16
N LEU A 313 -9.74 -8.48 9.26
CA LEU A 313 -9.62 -9.31 10.45
C LEU A 313 -8.15 -9.57 10.81
N LEU A 314 -7.33 -9.95 9.84
CA LEU A 314 -5.91 -10.22 10.03
C LEU A 314 -5.10 -8.95 10.34
N ALA A 315 -5.43 -7.83 9.69
CA ALA A 315 -4.73 -6.56 9.87
C ALA A 315 -5.05 -5.87 11.21
N ARG A 316 -6.27 -6.04 11.71
CA ARG A 316 -6.79 -5.36 12.91
C ARG A 316 -6.89 -6.26 14.14
N GLY A 317 -6.78 -7.57 13.93
CA GLY A 317 -6.90 -8.58 14.97
C GLY A 317 -5.75 -8.60 15.96
N ASP A 318 -5.96 -9.31 17.04
CA ASP A 318 -4.95 -9.64 18.04
C ASP A 318 -4.67 -11.15 18.05
N ARG A 319 -4.00 -11.65 19.09
CA ARG A 319 -3.64 -13.08 19.21
C ARG A 319 -4.81 -14.04 19.10
N ARG A 320 -6.01 -13.61 19.47
CA ARG A 320 -7.23 -14.45 19.41
C ARG A 320 -7.57 -14.85 17.98
N VAL A 321 -7.16 -14.06 16.99
CA VAL A 321 -7.32 -14.42 15.56
C VAL A 321 -6.48 -15.63 15.16
N GLY A 322 -5.49 -16.02 15.97
CA GLY A 322 -4.70 -17.24 15.76
C GLY A 322 -5.56 -18.50 15.70
N SER A 323 -6.54 -18.63 16.63
CA SER A 323 -7.48 -19.77 16.62
C SER A 323 -8.31 -19.84 15.35
N PHE A 324 -8.68 -18.69 14.79
CA PHE A 324 -9.38 -18.61 13.51
C PHE A 324 -8.51 -19.10 12.34
N LEU A 325 -7.21 -18.75 12.34
CA LEU A 325 -6.27 -19.24 11.32
C LEU A 325 -6.09 -20.76 11.40
N GLU A 326 -5.96 -21.29 12.61
CA GLU A 326 -5.86 -22.74 12.84
C GLU A 326 -7.13 -23.48 12.38
N ALA A 327 -8.32 -22.95 12.70
CA ALA A 327 -9.58 -23.48 12.23
C ALA A 327 -9.73 -23.41 10.71
N ALA A 328 -9.30 -22.31 10.09
CA ALA A 328 -9.32 -22.15 8.63
C ALA A 328 -8.42 -23.19 7.94
N LEU A 329 -7.24 -23.43 8.47
CA LEU A 329 -6.32 -24.45 7.98
C LEU A 329 -6.94 -25.85 8.14
N LYS A 330 -7.47 -26.17 9.32
CA LYS A 330 -8.05 -27.47 9.65
C LYS A 330 -9.29 -27.80 8.80
N THR A 331 -10.15 -26.82 8.56
CA THR A 331 -11.40 -26.98 7.80
C THR A 331 -11.24 -26.78 6.29
N GLY A 332 -10.11 -26.22 5.84
CA GLY A 332 -9.90 -25.80 4.45
C GLY A 332 -10.82 -24.65 4.00
N SER A 333 -11.45 -23.92 4.94
CA SER A 333 -12.48 -22.92 4.61
C SER A 333 -12.59 -21.82 5.65
N TRP A 334 -12.40 -20.58 5.21
CA TRP A 334 -12.64 -19.38 6.04
C TRP A 334 -14.07 -19.34 6.59
N LYS A 335 -15.07 -19.69 5.77
CA LYS A 335 -16.48 -19.70 6.17
C LYS A 335 -16.77 -20.73 7.27
N LYS A 336 -16.14 -21.90 7.22
CA LYS A 336 -16.27 -22.93 8.27
C LYS A 336 -15.55 -22.49 9.54
N ALA A 337 -14.38 -21.89 9.42
CA ALA A 337 -13.61 -21.40 10.56
C ALA A 337 -14.41 -20.42 11.46
N TYR A 338 -15.22 -19.53 10.89
CA TYR A 338 -16.08 -18.63 11.67
C TYR A 338 -17.10 -19.37 12.56
N LYS A 339 -17.44 -20.62 12.23
CA LYS A 339 -18.37 -21.44 13.03
C LYS A 339 -17.67 -22.29 14.07
N GLU A 340 -16.36 -22.51 13.91
CA GLU A 340 -15.53 -23.39 14.74
C GLU A 340 -14.90 -22.64 15.93
N VAL A 341 -14.84 -21.33 15.87
CA VAL A 341 -14.17 -20.51 16.90
C VAL A 341 -15.16 -19.61 17.61
N ASP A 342 -14.99 -19.48 18.93
CA ASP A 342 -15.69 -18.49 19.74
C ASP A 342 -15.00 -17.12 19.60
N LEU A 343 -15.11 -16.56 18.40
CA LEU A 343 -14.53 -15.26 18.04
C LEU A 343 -15.55 -14.47 17.24
N ASN A 344 -15.91 -13.29 17.73
CA ASN A 344 -16.68 -12.33 16.93
C ASN A 344 -15.73 -11.53 16.02
N PRO A 345 -15.67 -11.81 14.71
CA PRO A 345 -14.76 -11.10 13.80
C PRO A 345 -15.16 -9.64 13.63
N ASP A 346 -16.44 -9.28 13.73
CA ASP A 346 -16.92 -7.90 13.60
C ASP A 346 -16.37 -6.99 14.70
N PHE A 347 -16.04 -7.55 15.87
CA PHE A 347 -15.34 -6.83 16.92
C PHE A 347 -14.03 -6.22 16.43
N PHE A 348 -13.33 -6.89 15.55
CA PHE A 348 -12.05 -6.41 14.97
C PHE A 348 -12.26 -5.60 13.70
N VAL A 349 -13.19 -6.00 12.84
CA VAL A 349 -13.35 -5.48 11.47
C VAL A 349 -14.24 -4.25 11.42
N SER A 350 -15.47 -4.34 11.98
CA SER A 350 -16.55 -3.38 11.74
C SER A 350 -16.68 -2.32 12.83
N ARG A 351 -15.83 -2.37 13.86
CA ARG A 351 -15.88 -1.43 14.97
C ARG A 351 -14.88 -0.28 14.76
N GLU A 352 -15.34 0.95 14.94
CA GLU A 352 -14.43 2.08 15.20
C GLU A 352 -13.75 1.89 16.55
N ARG A 353 -12.51 2.37 16.65
CA ARG A 353 -11.71 2.28 17.87
C ARG A 353 -11.59 3.66 18.54
N ASP A 354 -11.58 3.65 19.87
CA ASP A 354 -11.41 4.86 20.64
C ASP A 354 -9.97 5.38 20.51
N ARG A 355 -9.77 6.72 20.63
CA ARG A 355 -8.45 7.35 20.58
C ARG A 355 -7.44 6.68 21.50
N ASP A 356 -7.86 6.41 22.73
CA ASP A 356 -6.99 5.95 23.82
C ASP A 356 -6.97 4.41 23.91
N GLU A 357 -7.62 3.70 22.96
CA GLU A 357 -7.58 2.24 22.92
C GLU A 357 -6.16 1.74 22.66
N LEU A 358 -5.72 0.75 23.44
CA LEU A 358 -4.47 0.05 23.21
C LEU A 358 -4.62 -0.91 22.02
N PHE A 359 -3.75 -0.77 21.03
CA PHE A 359 -3.77 -1.63 19.85
C PHE A 359 -2.80 -2.81 19.99
N PRO A 360 -3.09 -3.94 19.33
CA PRO A 360 -2.24 -5.13 19.38
C PRO A 360 -0.80 -4.91 18.91
N TRP A 361 -0.52 -3.81 18.24
CA TRP A 361 0.80 -3.44 17.70
C TRP A 361 1.48 -2.29 18.46
N ASP A 362 0.82 -1.67 19.45
CA ASP A 362 1.36 -0.50 20.15
C ASP A 362 2.63 -0.83 20.98
N PHE A 363 2.84 -2.11 21.33
CA PHE A 363 4.04 -2.56 22.02
C PHE A 363 5.29 -2.60 21.12
N ILE A 364 5.16 -2.47 19.80
CA ILE A 364 6.29 -2.36 18.89
C ILE A 364 6.72 -0.91 18.78
N GLY A 365 7.93 -0.61 19.29
CA GLY A 365 8.51 0.73 19.26
C GLY A 365 8.90 1.16 17.86
N HIS A 366 7.90 1.66 17.12
CA HIS A 366 8.04 2.04 15.72
C HIS A 366 8.68 3.41 15.52
N GLY A 367 8.68 4.25 16.56
CA GLY A 367 9.19 5.62 16.52
C GLY A 367 8.16 6.66 16.04
N ILE A 368 7.01 6.23 15.49
CA ILE A 368 5.95 7.17 15.12
C ILE A 368 5.11 7.51 16.34
N ASN A 369 4.92 8.82 16.58
CA ASN A 369 4.03 9.31 17.62
C ASN A 369 2.57 8.98 17.28
N LYS A 370 1.86 8.31 18.19
CA LYS A 370 0.45 7.94 18.03
C LYS A 370 -0.45 9.18 17.93
N ASP A 371 -0.13 10.26 18.64
CA ASP A 371 -0.87 11.52 18.56
C ASP A 371 -0.76 12.15 17.17
N TYR A 372 0.40 12.07 16.52
CA TYR A 372 0.55 12.51 15.13
C TYR A 372 -0.37 11.73 14.17
N LEU A 373 -0.51 10.42 14.36
CA LEU A 373 -1.43 9.62 13.55
C LEU A 373 -2.89 10.02 13.79
N TRP A 374 -3.24 10.33 15.05
CA TRP A 374 -4.57 10.82 15.41
C TRP A 374 -4.86 12.20 14.82
N GLU A 375 -3.92 13.13 14.90
CA GLU A 375 -4.04 14.44 14.27
C GLU A 375 -4.27 14.34 12.76
N GLU A 376 -3.54 13.46 12.08
CA GLU A 376 -3.72 13.19 10.66
C GLU A 376 -5.09 12.56 10.37
N TYR A 377 -5.61 11.73 11.27
CA TYR A 377 -6.99 11.21 11.17
C TYR A 377 -8.01 12.35 11.31
N GLN A 378 -7.84 13.26 12.27
CA GLN A 378 -8.72 14.43 12.43
C GLN A 378 -8.69 15.36 11.20
N LYS A 379 -7.52 15.58 10.60
CA LYS A 379 -7.40 16.30 9.34
C LYS A 379 -8.10 15.59 8.18
N ALA A 380 -8.07 14.26 8.16
CA ALA A 380 -8.80 13.48 7.15
C ALA A 380 -10.30 13.76 7.21
N LEU A 381 -10.90 13.74 8.39
CA LEU A 381 -12.33 14.00 8.59
C LEU A 381 -12.76 15.40 8.08
N LYS A 382 -11.81 16.35 8.06
CA LYS A 382 -12.01 17.72 7.54
C LYS A 382 -11.55 17.88 6.10
N ALA A 383 -11.10 16.82 5.43
CA ALA A 383 -10.49 16.86 4.10
C ALA A 383 -9.30 17.85 3.97
N GLU A 384 -8.57 18.09 5.06
CA GLU A 384 -7.41 18.97 5.10
C GLU A 384 -6.17 18.27 4.53
N LYS A 385 -5.35 19.03 3.80
CA LYS A 385 -4.10 18.51 3.22
C LYS A 385 -2.96 18.56 4.22
N THR A 386 -2.06 17.59 4.12
CA THR A 386 -0.77 17.58 4.82
C THR A 386 0.35 17.56 3.79
N ILE A 387 1.31 18.46 3.94
CA ILE A 387 2.47 18.53 3.04
C ILE A 387 3.36 17.28 3.18
N PRO A 388 4.06 16.86 2.11
CA PRO A 388 5.00 15.76 2.16
C PRO A 388 6.08 15.93 3.25
N CYS A 389 6.64 14.82 3.68
CA CYS A 389 7.74 14.80 4.64
C CYS A 389 9.04 15.27 3.94
N GLN A 390 9.71 16.23 4.55
CA GLN A 390 11.07 16.64 4.17
C GLN A 390 12.04 15.98 5.15
N VAL A 391 12.71 14.92 4.70
CA VAL A 391 13.64 14.14 5.54
C VAL A 391 14.74 15.04 6.11
N GLY A 392 15.03 14.91 7.40
CA GLY A 392 16.01 15.73 8.11
C GLY A 392 15.50 17.10 8.59
N ILE A 393 14.39 17.60 8.04
CA ILE A 393 13.79 18.89 8.40
C ILE A 393 12.50 18.69 9.21
N CYS A 394 11.63 17.81 8.72
CA CYS A 394 10.32 17.58 9.32
C CYS A 394 10.41 16.75 10.61
N LYS A 395 9.87 17.28 11.71
CA LYS A 395 9.83 16.62 13.04
C LYS A 395 8.43 16.13 13.44
N ARG A 396 7.42 16.28 12.59
CA ARG A 396 6.01 16.08 12.96
C ARG A 396 5.68 14.70 13.52
N CYS A 397 6.22 13.65 12.94
CA CYS A 397 5.88 12.28 13.32
C CYS A 397 6.77 11.67 14.42
N GLY A 398 7.85 12.37 14.84
CA GLY A 398 8.78 11.90 15.86
C GLY A 398 9.85 10.91 15.39
N VAL A 399 9.92 10.58 14.09
CA VAL A 399 10.86 9.57 13.56
C VAL A 399 12.20 10.20 13.15
N CYS A 400 12.21 11.48 12.74
CA CYS A 400 13.41 12.20 12.29
C CYS A 400 13.92 13.19 13.34
#